data_256d0779571b2243c203b414db42b4e9
#
_entry.id   256d0779571b2243c203b414db42b4e9
#
_cell.length_a   1.000
_cell.length_b   1.000
_cell.length_c   1.000
_cell.angle_alpha   90.00
_cell.angle_beta   90.00
_cell.angle_gamma   90.00
#
_symmetry.space_group_name_H-M   'P 1'
#
loop_
_entity.id
_entity.type
_entity.pdbx_description
1 polymer ?
#
loop_
_entity_poly.entity_id
_entity_poly.type
_entity_poly.pdbx_seq_one_letter_code
_entity_poly.pdbx_strand_id
1 'polypeptide(L)'
;MKKWIVWLDDLRDPSNYGLSDALWLKNSSEFMDFINDKRKLYRRVSEWHFDNDLGEVFEGYDCFSMLEEKFVFCKPPVVDNVKIFVHTSNPSAARKFMLAADSFKKFGIEIKQNIY
;
A
#
# COMPACT_ATOMS: atom_id res chain seq x y z
N MET A 1 10.61 -18.45 -2.28
CA MET A 1 9.72 -17.84 -1.26
C MET A 1 8.61 -17.07 -1.94
N LYS A 2 7.38 -17.26 -1.50
CA LYS A 2 6.24 -16.58 -2.12
C LYS A 2 6.28 -15.08 -1.87
N LYS A 3 6.09 -14.28 -2.93
CA LYS A 3 6.02 -12.84 -2.85
C LYS A 3 4.60 -12.40 -2.46
N TRP A 4 4.50 -11.56 -1.44
CA TRP A 4 3.21 -11.02 -1.04
C TRP A 4 2.97 -9.67 -1.72
N ILE A 5 1.82 -9.54 -2.36
CA ILE A 5 1.39 -8.32 -3.04
C ILE A 5 0.05 -7.91 -2.45
N VAL A 6 -0.07 -6.65 -2.04
CA VAL A 6 -1.32 -6.11 -1.50
C VAL A 6 -1.86 -5.07 -2.49
N TRP A 7 -3.14 -5.18 -2.79
CA TRP A 7 -3.85 -4.30 -3.72
C TRP A 7 -5.03 -3.67 -2.99
N LEU A 8 -4.96 -2.36 -2.74
CA LEU A 8 -6.02 -1.60 -2.06
C LEU A 8 -6.78 -0.78 -3.11
N ASP A 9 -7.99 -1.19 -3.43
CA ASP A 9 -8.83 -0.55 -4.45
C ASP A 9 -10.24 -1.07 -4.26
N ASP A 10 -11.23 -0.18 -4.27
CA ASP A 10 -12.62 -0.58 -4.05
C ASP A 10 -13.28 -1.17 -5.29
N LEU A 11 -12.76 -0.88 -6.49
CA LEU A 11 -13.41 -1.24 -7.76
C LEU A 11 -12.56 -2.11 -8.68
N ARG A 12 -11.26 -1.84 -8.79
CA ARG A 12 -10.42 -2.50 -9.79
C ARG A 12 -9.90 -3.83 -9.28
N ASP A 13 -10.16 -4.87 -10.06
CA ASP A 13 -9.67 -6.22 -9.76
C ASP A 13 -8.20 -6.33 -10.17
N PRO A 14 -7.29 -6.68 -9.25
CA PRO A 14 -5.88 -6.79 -9.58
C PRO A 14 -5.57 -7.83 -10.66
N SER A 15 -6.43 -8.84 -10.84
CA SER A 15 -6.21 -9.84 -11.88
C SER A 15 -6.26 -9.23 -13.28
N ASN A 16 -6.99 -8.12 -13.47
CA ASN A 16 -7.05 -7.42 -14.74
C ASN A 16 -5.75 -6.70 -15.09
N TYR A 17 -4.83 -6.61 -14.14
CA TYR A 17 -3.53 -5.94 -14.29
C TYR A 17 -2.38 -6.92 -14.12
N GLY A 18 -2.64 -8.21 -14.31
CA GLY A 18 -1.62 -9.23 -14.22
C GLY A 18 -1.21 -9.62 -12.81
N LEU A 19 -2.00 -9.25 -11.81
CA LEU A 19 -1.69 -9.48 -10.40
C LEU A 19 -2.73 -10.38 -9.73
N SER A 20 -3.02 -11.51 -10.35
CA SER A 20 -4.05 -12.44 -9.83
C SER A 20 -3.70 -13.02 -8.46
N ASP A 21 -2.44 -13.01 -8.07
CA ASP A 21 -2.00 -13.51 -6.77
C ASP A 21 -2.05 -12.45 -5.67
N ALA A 22 -2.41 -11.20 -6.00
CA ALA A 22 -2.45 -10.13 -5.03
C ALA A 22 -3.58 -10.33 -4.02
N LEU A 23 -3.33 -9.93 -2.78
CA LEU A 23 -4.36 -9.85 -1.77
C LEU A 23 -5.15 -8.57 -2.03
N TRP A 24 -6.42 -8.71 -2.39
CA TRP A 24 -7.28 -7.58 -2.73
C TRP A 24 -8.02 -7.10 -1.48
N LEU A 25 -7.67 -5.90 -1.01
CA LEU A 25 -8.34 -5.23 0.09
C LEU A 25 -9.20 -4.10 -0.51
N LYS A 26 -10.49 -4.09 -0.20
CA LYS A 26 -11.45 -3.24 -0.88
C LYS A 26 -11.80 -1.95 -0.13
N ASN A 27 -11.43 -1.85 1.14
CA ASN A 27 -11.74 -0.68 1.94
C ASN A 27 -10.74 -0.54 3.09
N SER A 28 -10.85 0.58 3.82
CA SER A 28 -9.94 0.86 4.92
C SER A 28 -10.05 -0.13 6.07
N SER A 29 -11.23 -0.65 6.32
CA SER A 29 -11.43 -1.63 7.38
C SER A 29 -10.66 -2.92 7.10
N GLU A 30 -10.74 -3.42 5.88
CA GLU A 30 -9.97 -4.60 5.46
C GLU A 30 -8.47 -4.33 5.54
N PHE A 31 -8.05 -3.13 5.15
CA PHE A 31 -6.65 -2.75 5.22
C PHE A 31 -6.16 -2.71 6.67
N MET A 32 -6.92 -2.08 7.56
CA MET A 32 -6.57 -2.01 8.98
C MET A 32 -6.48 -3.40 9.61
N ASP A 33 -7.41 -4.27 9.29
CA ASP A 33 -7.39 -5.64 9.80
C ASP A 33 -6.12 -6.36 9.35
N PHE A 34 -5.70 -6.14 8.11
CA PHE A 34 -4.49 -6.77 7.58
C PHE A 34 -3.24 -6.29 8.30
N ILE A 35 -3.06 -4.96 8.43
CA ILE A 35 -1.83 -4.44 9.04
C ILE A 35 -1.78 -4.65 10.55
N ASN A 36 -2.93 -4.91 11.19
CA ASN A 36 -3.01 -5.19 12.63
C ASN A 36 -3.07 -6.67 12.94
N ASP A 37 -2.96 -7.54 11.95
CA ASP A 37 -2.95 -8.98 12.15
C ASP A 37 -1.77 -9.37 13.03
N LYS A 38 -2.02 -10.25 14.00
CA LYS A 38 -1.01 -10.68 14.98
C LYS A 38 0.22 -11.31 14.35
N ARG A 39 0.06 -11.90 13.16
CA ARG A 39 1.18 -12.54 12.44
C ARG A 39 2.10 -11.51 11.79
N LYS A 40 1.71 -10.22 11.80
CA LYS A 40 2.50 -9.11 11.23
C LYS A 40 2.84 -9.34 9.77
N LEU A 41 1.86 -9.80 9.00
CA LEU A 41 2.04 -10.11 7.58
C LEU A 41 2.48 -8.89 6.76
N TYR A 42 2.13 -7.68 7.21
CA TYR A 42 2.51 -6.45 6.51
C TYR A 42 4.02 -6.31 6.34
N ARG A 43 4.81 -6.94 7.23
CA ARG A 43 6.28 -6.90 7.14
C ARG A 43 6.83 -7.75 6.01
N ARG A 44 6.03 -8.67 5.48
CA ARG A 44 6.43 -9.61 4.42
C ARG A 44 5.95 -9.19 3.04
N VAL A 45 5.22 -8.10 2.96
CA VAL A 45 4.69 -7.60 1.68
C VAL A 45 5.81 -6.92 0.90
N SER A 46 6.03 -7.35 -0.33
CA SER A 46 7.06 -6.79 -1.21
C SER A 46 6.51 -5.74 -2.18
N GLU A 47 5.21 -5.75 -2.44
CA GLU A 47 4.57 -4.75 -3.29
C GLU A 47 3.25 -4.31 -2.69
N TRP A 48 3.07 -3.00 -2.60
CA TRP A 48 1.83 -2.38 -2.16
C TRP A 48 1.27 -1.54 -3.30
N HIS A 49 -0.02 -1.68 -3.56
CA HIS A 49 -0.71 -0.88 -4.57
C HIS A 49 -1.84 -0.12 -3.88
N PHE A 50 -1.79 1.19 -3.93
CA PHE A 50 -2.77 2.07 -3.29
C PHE A 50 -3.55 2.86 -4.33
N ASP A 51 -4.88 2.71 -4.33
CA ASP A 51 -5.79 3.65 -4.94
C ASP A 51 -6.15 4.69 -3.88
N ASN A 52 -6.39 5.94 -4.28
CA ASN A 52 -6.75 6.98 -3.31
C ASN A 52 -8.26 7.03 -3.02
N ASP A 53 -9.09 6.88 -4.04
CA ASP A 53 -10.54 6.93 -3.87
C ASP A 53 -11.10 5.56 -3.53
N LEU A 54 -11.52 5.38 -2.28
CA LEU A 54 -12.08 4.12 -1.81
C LEU A 54 -13.60 4.17 -1.66
N GLY A 55 -14.23 5.27 -2.10
CA GLY A 55 -15.68 5.42 -2.00
C GLY A 55 -16.19 5.56 -0.57
N GLU A 56 -15.32 5.95 0.35
CA GLU A 56 -15.66 6.13 1.77
C GLU A 56 -14.97 7.35 2.35
N VAL A 57 -15.19 7.64 3.64
CA VAL A 57 -14.57 8.78 4.32
C VAL A 57 -13.04 8.67 4.31
N PHE A 58 -12.52 7.48 4.63
CA PHE A 58 -11.08 7.24 4.58
C PHE A 58 -10.64 7.01 3.16
N GLU A 59 -9.56 7.69 2.76
CA GLU A 59 -8.96 7.54 1.45
C GLU A 59 -7.75 6.59 1.50
N GLY A 60 -7.27 6.20 0.32
CA GLY A 60 -6.06 5.37 0.23
C GLY A 60 -4.85 6.02 0.90
N TYR A 61 -4.76 7.35 0.84
CA TYR A 61 -3.69 8.08 1.52
C TYR A 61 -3.73 7.87 3.04
N ASP A 62 -4.93 7.78 3.63
CA ASP A 62 -5.05 7.53 5.07
C ASP A 62 -4.51 6.14 5.42
N CYS A 63 -4.81 5.15 4.59
CA CYS A 63 -4.27 3.80 4.76
C CYS A 63 -2.75 3.78 4.61
N PHE A 64 -2.23 4.51 3.64
CA PHE A 64 -0.80 4.67 3.40
C PHE A 64 -0.11 5.27 4.63
N SER A 65 -0.72 6.30 5.24
CA SER A 65 -0.19 6.92 6.47
C SER A 65 -0.17 5.94 7.64
N MET A 66 -1.19 5.09 7.75
CA MET A 66 -1.22 4.05 8.78
C MET A 66 -0.07 3.04 8.59
N LEU A 67 0.24 2.70 7.35
CA LEU A 67 1.35 1.81 7.04
C LEU A 67 2.68 2.46 7.43
N GLU A 68 2.85 3.73 7.13
CA GLU A 68 4.04 4.47 7.51
C GLU A 68 4.24 4.42 9.03
N GLU A 69 3.17 4.67 9.79
CA GLU A 69 3.23 4.61 11.25
C GLU A 69 3.64 3.22 11.74
N LYS A 70 3.13 2.17 11.10
CA LYS A 70 3.51 0.80 11.46
C LYS A 70 4.99 0.57 11.29
N PHE A 71 5.58 1.02 10.20
CA PHE A 71 7.00 0.86 9.95
C PHE A 71 7.84 1.69 10.93
N VAL A 72 7.41 2.90 11.25
CA VAL A 72 8.16 3.82 12.11
C VAL A 72 8.06 3.42 13.58
N PHE A 73 6.84 3.17 14.07
CA PHE A 73 6.58 2.99 15.50
C PHE A 73 6.46 1.54 15.95
N CYS A 74 6.30 0.61 15.03
CA CYS A 74 6.22 -0.81 15.38
C CYS A 74 7.43 -1.56 14.81
N LYS A 75 7.33 -2.06 13.59
CA LYS A 75 8.39 -2.86 12.99
C LYS A 75 8.54 -2.56 11.50
N PRO A 76 9.78 -2.46 10.99
CA PRO A 76 10.00 -2.24 9.56
C PRO A 76 9.75 -3.53 8.75
N PRO A 77 9.78 -3.44 7.41
CA PRO A 77 9.70 -4.62 6.56
C PRO A 77 10.85 -5.60 6.85
N VAL A 78 10.60 -6.89 6.63
CA VAL A 78 11.64 -7.92 6.75
C VAL A 78 12.11 -8.40 5.37
N VAL A 79 11.49 -7.92 4.30
CA VAL A 79 11.88 -8.26 2.92
C VAL A 79 12.60 -7.06 2.29
N ASP A 80 13.47 -7.36 1.33
CA ASP A 80 14.21 -6.32 0.61
C ASP A 80 13.43 -5.83 -0.60
N ASN A 81 13.78 -4.62 -1.07
CA ASN A 81 13.26 -4.05 -2.31
C ASN A 81 11.74 -3.89 -2.32
N VAL A 82 11.18 -3.46 -1.19
CA VAL A 82 9.75 -3.18 -1.12
C VAL A 82 9.41 -2.00 -2.01
N LYS A 83 8.32 -2.14 -2.77
CA LYS A 83 7.84 -1.09 -3.68
C LYS A 83 6.41 -0.74 -3.34
N ILE A 84 6.10 0.55 -3.42
CA ILE A 84 4.75 1.05 -3.26
C ILE A 84 4.36 1.75 -4.56
N PHE A 85 3.24 1.31 -5.14
CA PHE A 85 2.70 1.88 -6.36
C PHE A 85 1.43 2.65 -6.03
N VAL A 86 1.37 3.90 -6.46
CA VAL A 86 0.21 4.77 -6.23
C VAL A 86 -0.58 4.85 -7.53
N HIS A 87 -1.82 4.36 -7.50
CA HIS A 87 -2.69 4.27 -8.66
C HIS A 87 -3.77 5.35 -8.60
N THR A 88 -3.40 6.59 -8.82
CA THR A 88 -4.36 7.68 -8.84
C THR A 88 -4.05 8.63 -9.99
N SER A 89 -5.10 9.08 -10.68
CA SER A 89 -4.98 10.11 -11.71
C SER A 89 -5.16 11.52 -11.12
N ASN A 90 -5.51 11.63 -9.85
CA ASN A 90 -5.67 12.91 -9.17
C ASN A 90 -4.30 13.49 -8.81
N PRO A 91 -3.87 14.62 -9.41
CA PRO A 91 -2.54 15.17 -9.15
C PRO A 91 -2.31 15.55 -7.69
N SER A 92 -3.32 16.06 -7.00
CA SER A 92 -3.20 16.45 -5.59
C SER A 92 -2.98 15.23 -4.70
N ALA A 93 -3.72 14.15 -4.95
CA ALA A 93 -3.56 12.90 -4.20
C ALA A 93 -2.18 12.29 -4.47
N ALA A 94 -1.78 12.23 -5.74
CA ALA A 94 -0.46 11.69 -6.11
C ALA A 94 0.65 12.46 -5.40
N ARG A 95 0.55 13.78 -5.34
CA ARG A 95 1.55 14.62 -4.67
C ARG A 95 1.67 14.29 -3.19
N LYS A 96 0.55 14.06 -2.50
CA LYS A 96 0.57 13.70 -1.09
C LYS A 96 1.37 12.41 -0.85
N PHE A 97 1.12 11.38 -1.66
CA PHE A 97 1.86 10.13 -1.57
C PHE A 97 3.35 10.34 -1.81
N MET A 98 3.69 11.10 -2.84
CA MET A 98 5.09 11.29 -3.22
C MET A 98 5.87 12.14 -2.22
N LEU A 99 5.20 13.02 -1.46
CA LEU A 99 5.86 13.81 -0.41
C LEU A 99 6.38 12.93 0.73
N ALA A 100 5.83 11.74 0.91
CA ALA A 100 6.28 10.80 1.93
C ALA A 100 7.45 9.92 1.46
N ALA A 101 7.90 10.07 0.21
CA ALA A 101 8.92 9.19 -0.37
C ALA A 101 10.21 9.14 0.47
N ASP A 102 10.67 10.27 0.97
CA ASP A 102 11.91 10.32 1.76
C ASP A 102 11.78 9.56 3.06
N SER A 103 10.60 9.62 3.70
CA SER A 103 10.34 8.90 4.94
C SER A 103 10.42 7.38 4.73
N PHE A 104 9.88 6.89 3.62
CA PHE A 104 9.92 5.46 3.30
C PHE A 104 11.29 5.00 2.80
N LYS A 105 12.05 5.90 2.18
CA LYS A 105 13.35 5.57 1.61
C LYS A 105 14.33 5.01 2.65
N LYS A 106 14.25 5.48 3.87
CA LYS A 106 15.11 4.99 4.96
C LYS A 106 14.85 3.53 5.32
N PHE A 107 13.70 2.98 4.92
CA PHE A 107 13.36 1.56 5.10
C PHE A 107 13.69 0.74 3.85
N GLY A 108 14.31 1.34 2.83
CA GLY A 108 14.59 0.66 1.57
C GLY A 108 13.35 0.52 0.69
N ILE A 109 12.35 1.38 0.88
CA ILE A 109 11.08 1.33 0.14
C ILE A 109 11.07 2.40 -0.95
N GLU A 110 10.74 1.99 -2.17
CA GLU A 110 10.60 2.89 -3.31
C GLU A 110 9.13 3.14 -3.60
N ILE A 111 8.75 4.42 -3.80
CA ILE A 111 7.39 4.80 -4.14
C ILE A 111 7.35 5.24 -5.59
N LYS A 112 6.42 4.68 -6.36
CA LYS A 112 6.22 5.01 -7.78
C LYS A 112 4.75 5.33 -8.02
N GLN A 113 4.50 6.26 -8.95
CA GLN A 113 3.15 6.56 -9.40
C GLN A 113 2.88 5.79 -10.69
N ASN A 114 1.82 4.99 -10.71
CA ASN A 114 1.33 4.31 -11.89
C ASN A 114 -0.14 4.66 -12.05
N ILE A 115 -0.54 5.05 -13.26
CA ILE A 115 -1.92 5.36 -13.58
C ILE A 115 -2.49 4.20 -14.38
N TYR A 116 -3.61 3.68 -13.94
CA TYR A 116 -4.30 2.59 -14.65
C TYR A 116 -5.60 3.05 -15.26
#